data_3a8a849c26edcdcac04f350eef762577
#
_entry.id   3a8a849c26edcdcac04f350eef762577
#
_cell.length_a   1.000
_cell.length_b   1.000
_cell.length_c   1.000
_cell.angle_alpha   90.00
_cell.angle_beta   90.00
_cell.angle_gamma   90.00
#
_symmetry.space_group_name_H-M   'P 1'
#
loop_
_entity.id
_entity.type
_entity.pdbx_description
1 polymer ?
#
loop_
_entity_poly.entity_id
_entity_poly.type
_entity_poly.pdbx_seq_one_letter_code
_entity_poly.pdbx_strand_id
1 'polypeptide(L)'
;MPSPAAPSPDAPLPDAPLPAALDLGLPAVELTRRLVDLESVSGHEGPIADAVEAALRALRHLTVLRDGDAVIARTALGRSSRVVIAGHLDTVPVNGNLPSRLESGSDGDVLWGRGTVDMKGGCAVMLALAASIAEPVVDVTWVFYDHEEVDSSLNGLGRVARNHPELLAADFAILGEPTGGEVEGGCNGTLRADVRTRGRRAHSARSWMGDNAIHSLAPVLAVLAAYRPESIEVDGLVYREGLNAVGISGGVAGNVIPDEAVVTINYRFAPSRDAAQAEAVVRELFAGFEVEVTDVAAGARPGLDDPIAQAFMAAVGGDAKPKYGWTDVARFAALGIPAVNYGPGDPLLAHADDERVPVDQIERCEQGLRAWLSAS
;
A
#
# COMPACT_ATOMS: atom_id res chain seq x y z
N MET A 1 -8.60 32.77 32.97
CA MET A 1 -7.90 31.54 33.22
C MET A 1 -7.16 31.19 31.93
N PRO A 2 -5.82 31.04 31.91
CA PRO A 2 -5.12 30.63 30.69
C PRO A 2 -5.45 29.18 30.39
N SER A 3 -5.66 28.87 29.09
CA SER A 3 -5.87 27.55 28.56
C SER A 3 -4.62 26.68 28.78
N PRO A 4 -4.73 25.40 29.10
CA PRO A 4 -3.55 24.53 29.23
C PRO A 4 -2.82 24.43 27.89
N ALA A 5 -1.50 24.56 27.93
CA ALA A 5 -0.64 24.38 26.75
C ALA A 5 -0.74 22.96 26.20
N ALA A 6 -0.79 22.86 24.88
CA ALA A 6 -0.70 21.56 24.20
C ALA A 6 0.64 20.87 24.53
N PRO A 7 0.67 19.55 24.71
CA PRO A 7 1.91 18.83 24.97
C PRO A 7 2.88 18.96 23.78
N SER A 8 4.18 19.05 24.09
CA SER A 8 5.26 19.09 23.10
C SER A 8 5.30 17.80 22.29
N PRO A 9 5.51 17.85 20.95
CA PRO A 9 5.60 16.65 20.12
C PRO A 9 6.81 15.75 20.41
N ASP A 10 7.77 16.21 21.24
CA ASP A 10 9.01 15.48 21.55
C ASP A 10 9.03 14.85 22.97
N ALA A 11 7.88 14.70 23.65
CA ALA A 11 7.87 13.99 24.91
C ALA A 11 7.94 12.48 24.68
N PRO A 12 8.95 11.75 25.23
CA PRO A 12 8.96 10.29 25.13
C PRO A 12 7.70 9.75 25.79
N LEU A 13 6.99 8.88 25.06
CA LEU A 13 5.88 8.12 25.60
C LEU A 13 6.39 7.31 26.80
N PRO A 14 5.62 7.17 27.90
CA PRO A 14 6.03 6.33 29.01
C PRO A 14 6.26 4.91 28.51
N ASP A 15 7.34 4.26 29.03
CA ASP A 15 7.69 2.86 28.75
C ASP A 15 6.43 1.97 28.83
N ALA A 16 5.81 1.74 27.71
CA ALA A 16 4.76 0.73 27.61
C ALA A 16 5.42 -0.64 27.91
N PRO A 17 4.78 -1.50 28.71
CA PRO A 17 5.30 -2.84 28.93
C PRO A 17 5.50 -3.49 27.56
N LEU A 18 6.69 -4.14 27.37
CA LEU A 18 6.97 -4.90 26.15
C LEU A 18 5.76 -5.74 25.79
N PRO A 19 5.30 -5.73 24.53
CA PRO A 19 4.14 -6.50 24.14
C PRO A 19 4.38 -7.96 24.47
N ALA A 20 3.34 -8.64 24.97
CA ALA A 20 3.40 -10.10 25.21
C ALA A 20 3.86 -10.76 23.89
N ALA A 21 4.82 -11.69 23.98
CA ALA A 21 5.36 -12.38 22.82
C ALA A 21 4.23 -12.90 21.92
N LEU A 22 4.31 -12.66 20.61
CA LEU A 22 3.35 -13.19 19.65
C LEU A 22 3.44 -14.71 19.65
N ASP A 23 2.36 -15.38 20.02
CA ASP A 23 2.24 -16.84 19.94
C ASP A 23 1.77 -17.24 18.55
N LEU A 24 2.70 -17.67 17.70
CA LEU A 24 2.41 -18.07 16.32
C LEU A 24 1.66 -19.43 16.23
N GLY A 25 1.39 -20.11 17.35
CA GLY A 25 0.52 -21.28 17.41
C GLY A 25 -0.98 -20.93 17.42
N LEU A 26 -1.33 -19.66 17.52
CA LEU A 26 -2.71 -19.19 17.49
C LEU A 26 -3.28 -19.22 16.06
N PRO A 27 -4.61 -19.34 15.89
CA PRO A 27 -5.27 -19.16 14.60
C PRO A 27 -4.98 -17.78 14.00
N ALA A 28 -4.93 -17.67 12.67
CA ALA A 28 -4.64 -16.42 11.98
C ALA A 28 -5.57 -15.25 12.39
N VAL A 29 -6.82 -15.53 12.71
CA VAL A 29 -7.78 -14.53 13.22
C VAL A 29 -7.33 -13.95 14.55
N GLU A 30 -6.87 -14.77 15.50
CA GLU A 30 -6.38 -14.29 16.79
C GLU A 30 -5.01 -13.61 16.64
N LEU A 31 -4.16 -14.06 15.72
CA LEU A 31 -2.94 -13.35 15.35
C LEU A 31 -3.25 -11.97 14.77
N THR A 32 -4.26 -11.87 13.91
CA THR A 32 -4.74 -10.57 13.37
C THR A 32 -5.11 -9.63 14.51
N ARG A 33 -5.90 -10.11 15.50
CA ARG A 33 -6.28 -9.32 16.67
C ARG A 33 -5.06 -8.82 17.42
N ARG A 34 -4.09 -9.69 17.69
CA ARG A 34 -2.85 -9.34 18.40
C ARG A 34 -2.02 -8.29 17.65
N LEU A 35 -1.89 -8.43 16.33
CA LEU A 35 -1.18 -7.46 15.52
C LEU A 35 -1.92 -6.12 15.45
N VAL A 36 -3.24 -6.14 15.33
CA VAL A 36 -4.07 -4.93 15.29
C VAL A 36 -3.96 -4.16 16.61
N ASP A 37 -3.98 -4.85 17.75
CA ASP A 37 -3.89 -4.24 19.08
C ASP A 37 -2.47 -3.73 19.41
N LEU A 38 -1.47 -4.05 18.60
CA LEU A 38 -0.16 -3.38 18.59
C LEU A 38 -0.24 -2.17 17.65
N GLU A 39 -0.49 -0.99 18.21
CA GLU A 39 -0.51 0.25 17.41
C GLU A 39 0.82 0.44 16.69
N SER A 40 0.78 0.70 15.38
CA SER A 40 1.93 0.88 14.51
C SER A 40 1.65 1.89 13.40
N VAL A 41 1.21 3.08 13.77
CA VAL A 41 1.12 4.19 12.80
C VAL A 41 2.51 4.43 12.19
N SER A 42 2.56 4.69 10.86
CA SER A 42 3.81 4.88 10.14
C SER A 42 4.80 5.79 10.89
N GLY A 43 6.03 5.31 11.05
CA GLY A 43 7.08 5.93 11.88
C GLY A 43 7.12 5.44 13.33
N HIS A 44 6.21 4.53 13.75
CA HIS A 44 6.17 3.95 15.09
C HIS A 44 6.09 2.41 15.07
N GLU A 45 6.65 1.78 14.05
CA GLU A 45 6.57 0.32 13.81
C GLU A 45 7.50 -0.49 14.70
N GLY A 46 8.45 0.14 15.40
CA GLY A 46 9.43 -0.56 16.24
C GLY A 46 8.84 -1.68 17.11
N PRO A 47 7.80 -1.41 17.94
CA PRO A 47 7.23 -2.42 18.83
C PRO A 47 6.61 -3.63 18.11
N ILE A 48 5.89 -3.43 17.01
CA ILE A 48 5.30 -4.53 16.24
C ILE A 48 6.38 -5.33 15.49
N ALA A 49 7.38 -4.64 14.94
CA ALA A 49 8.51 -5.27 14.27
C ALA A 49 9.37 -6.10 15.26
N ASP A 50 9.59 -5.63 16.49
CA ASP A 50 10.26 -6.38 17.54
C ASP A 50 9.48 -7.65 17.91
N ALA A 51 8.15 -7.56 18.04
CA ALA A 51 7.30 -8.71 18.33
C ALA A 51 7.33 -9.75 17.21
N VAL A 52 7.26 -9.32 15.95
CA VAL A 52 7.34 -10.17 14.75
C VAL A 52 8.72 -10.83 14.66
N GLU A 53 9.80 -10.06 14.83
CA GLU A 53 11.16 -10.58 14.80
C GLU A 53 11.38 -11.65 15.89
N ALA A 54 10.99 -11.36 17.13
CA ALA A 54 11.14 -12.29 18.24
C ALA A 54 10.39 -13.61 18.00
N ALA A 55 9.16 -13.53 17.48
CA ALA A 55 8.35 -14.69 17.16
C ALA A 55 8.96 -15.54 16.02
N LEU A 56 9.42 -14.91 14.95
CA LEU A 56 10.05 -15.62 13.82
C LEU A 56 11.41 -16.22 14.17
N ARG A 57 12.23 -15.56 15.02
CA ARG A 57 13.50 -16.10 15.50
C ARG A 57 13.36 -17.35 16.37
N ALA A 58 12.19 -17.56 16.97
CA ALA A 58 11.90 -18.79 17.71
C ALA A 58 11.71 -20.03 16.80
N LEU A 59 11.48 -19.81 15.48
CA LEU A 59 11.27 -20.86 14.49
C LEU A 59 12.61 -21.32 13.92
N ARG A 60 13.05 -22.54 14.26
CA ARG A 60 14.38 -23.06 13.92
C ARG A 60 14.60 -23.29 12.41
N HIS A 61 13.54 -23.41 11.64
CA HIS A 61 13.59 -23.63 10.18
C HIS A 61 13.73 -22.34 9.37
N LEU A 62 13.74 -21.17 10.03
CA LEU A 62 13.87 -19.87 9.39
C LEU A 62 15.20 -19.19 9.76
N THR A 63 15.78 -18.52 8.79
CA THR A 63 16.84 -17.53 9.00
C THR A 63 16.21 -16.16 9.00
N VAL A 64 16.41 -15.39 10.08
CA VAL A 64 15.75 -14.09 10.27
C VAL A 64 16.78 -12.96 10.25
N LEU A 65 16.51 -11.93 9.44
CA LEU A 65 17.28 -10.69 9.35
C LEU A 65 16.36 -9.50 9.62
N ARG A 66 16.92 -8.44 10.18
CA ARG A 66 16.26 -7.15 10.41
C ARG A 66 16.98 -6.03 9.66
N ASP A 67 16.26 -5.16 8.97
CA ASP A 67 16.75 -3.91 8.38
C ASP A 67 15.80 -2.77 8.72
N GLY A 68 16.20 -1.91 9.67
CA GLY A 68 15.29 -0.95 10.29
C GLY A 68 14.14 -1.66 10.99
N ASP A 69 12.90 -1.34 10.62
CA ASP A 69 11.70 -2.03 11.11
C ASP A 69 11.16 -3.08 10.12
N ALA A 70 11.89 -3.36 9.05
CA ALA A 70 11.63 -4.50 8.18
C ALA A 70 12.23 -5.80 8.75
N VAL A 71 11.41 -6.86 8.83
CA VAL A 71 11.79 -8.20 9.29
C VAL A 71 11.69 -9.17 8.13
N ILE A 72 12.79 -9.84 7.80
CA ILE A 72 12.87 -10.80 6.70
C ILE A 72 13.16 -12.19 7.27
N ALA A 73 12.32 -13.17 6.96
CA ALA A 73 12.51 -14.56 7.39
C ALA A 73 12.52 -15.49 6.16
N ARG A 74 13.48 -16.43 6.11
CA ARG A 74 13.70 -17.26 4.92
C ARG A 74 13.85 -18.72 5.26
N THR A 75 13.25 -19.57 4.42
CA THR A 75 13.63 -21.00 4.34
C THR A 75 14.90 -21.17 3.50
N ALA A 76 15.62 -22.26 3.72
CA ALA A 76 16.83 -22.62 2.98
C ALA A 76 16.84 -24.13 2.70
N LEU A 77 15.77 -24.61 2.03
CA LEU A 77 15.56 -26.02 1.72
C LEU A 77 16.22 -26.46 0.41
N GLY A 78 16.70 -25.48 -0.39
CA GLY A 78 17.30 -25.76 -1.70
C GLY A 78 16.28 -26.19 -2.75
N ARG A 79 15.07 -25.66 -2.68
CA ARG A 79 14.02 -25.90 -3.67
C ARG A 79 14.41 -25.26 -5.02
N SER A 80 13.83 -25.78 -6.10
CA SER A 80 14.07 -25.27 -7.47
C SER A 80 13.56 -23.85 -7.69
N SER A 81 12.59 -23.42 -6.88
CA SER A 81 11.99 -22.09 -6.97
C SER A 81 11.91 -21.44 -5.60
N ARG A 82 11.93 -20.11 -5.61
CA ARG A 82 11.73 -19.26 -4.42
C ARG A 82 10.62 -18.26 -4.67
N VAL A 83 9.82 -18.04 -3.65
CA VAL A 83 8.79 -17.00 -3.67
C VAL A 83 8.99 -16.00 -2.52
N VAL A 84 8.62 -14.75 -2.76
CA VAL A 84 8.50 -13.74 -1.70
C VAL A 84 7.03 -13.60 -1.35
N ILE A 85 6.71 -13.61 -0.06
CA ILE A 85 5.38 -13.22 0.45
C ILE A 85 5.62 -12.04 1.38
N ALA A 86 5.05 -10.87 1.04
CA ALA A 86 5.35 -9.61 1.70
C ALA A 86 4.09 -8.91 2.21
N GLY A 87 4.24 -8.15 3.30
CA GLY A 87 3.19 -7.32 3.84
C GLY A 87 3.76 -6.24 4.77
N HIS A 88 3.09 -5.07 4.82
CA HIS A 88 3.52 -3.98 5.67
C HIS A 88 2.93 -4.08 7.08
N LEU A 89 3.67 -3.54 8.04
CA LEU A 89 3.33 -3.55 9.46
C LEU A 89 2.71 -2.22 9.92
N ASP A 90 2.94 -1.16 9.18
CA ASP A 90 2.42 0.16 9.51
C ASP A 90 0.95 0.32 9.11
N THR A 91 0.34 1.36 9.63
CA THR A 91 -1.03 1.78 9.32
C THR A 91 -1.10 3.29 9.22
N VAL A 92 -2.13 3.79 8.55
CA VAL A 92 -2.54 5.19 8.70
C VAL A 92 -2.97 5.50 10.14
N PRO A 93 -3.11 6.78 10.54
CA PRO A 93 -3.48 7.17 11.91
C PRO A 93 -4.73 6.49 12.43
N VAL A 94 -4.71 6.18 13.73
CA VAL A 94 -5.84 5.64 14.48
C VAL A 94 -6.89 6.74 14.72
N ASN A 95 -8.16 6.40 14.58
CA ASN A 95 -9.28 7.29 14.88
C ASN A 95 -10.37 6.56 15.66
N GLY A 96 -10.09 6.23 16.94
CA GLY A 96 -11.05 5.56 17.84
C GLY A 96 -11.40 4.11 17.42
N ASN A 97 -10.63 3.51 16.54
CA ASN A 97 -10.81 2.17 15.99
C ASN A 97 -9.77 1.15 16.52
N LEU A 98 -9.25 1.40 17.72
CA LEU A 98 -8.52 0.45 18.56
C LEU A 98 -9.07 0.51 20.00
N PRO A 99 -8.99 -0.59 20.76
CA PRO A 99 -8.52 -1.93 20.38
C PRO A 99 -9.47 -2.64 19.41
N SER A 100 -8.98 -3.73 18.82
CA SER A 100 -9.77 -4.59 17.94
C SER A 100 -10.98 -5.18 18.67
N ARG A 101 -12.07 -5.43 17.93
CA ARG A 101 -13.25 -6.11 18.46
C ARG A 101 -13.77 -7.14 17.48
N LEU A 102 -14.11 -8.31 17.98
CA LEU A 102 -14.78 -9.36 17.21
C LEU A 102 -16.29 -9.25 17.44
N GLU A 103 -17.06 -9.20 16.38
CA GLU A 103 -18.51 -9.16 16.41
C GLU A 103 -19.07 -10.36 15.64
N SER A 104 -19.96 -11.12 16.28
CA SER A 104 -20.67 -12.23 15.64
C SER A 104 -21.99 -11.74 15.07
N GLY A 105 -22.23 -12.02 13.78
CA GLY A 105 -23.44 -11.64 13.06
C GLY A 105 -24.10 -12.82 12.34
N SER A 106 -25.27 -12.57 11.75
CA SER A 106 -25.98 -13.56 10.93
C SER A 106 -25.20 -13.99 9.70
N ASP A 107 -24.34 -13.11 9.18
CA ASP A 107 -23.58 -13.29 7.95
C ASP A 107 -22.13 -13.73 8.22
N GLY A 108 -21.83 -14.11 9.46
CA GLY A 108 -20.52 -14.54 9.94
C GLY A 108 -19.88 -13.57 10.93
N ASP A 109 -18.73 -13.95 11.45
CA ASP A 109 -17.94 -13.14 12.36
C ASP A 109 -17.12 -12.08 11.61
N VAL A 110 -17.07 -10.88 12.18
CA VAL A 110 -16.34 -9.74 11.61
C VAL A 110 -15.37 -9.17 12.64
N LEU A 111 -14.13 -8.99 12.25
CA LEU A 111 -13.10 -8.37 13.07
C LEU A 111 -12.92 -6.91 12.67
N TRP A 112 -13.13 -6.00 13.62
CA TRP A 112 -13.02 -4.55 13.48
C TRP A 112 -11.70 -4.07 14.07
N GLY A 113 -11.12 -3.04 13.44
CA GLY A 113 -9.94 -2.35 13.97
C GLY A 113 -9.03 -1.81 12.87
N ARG A 114 -8.25 -0.78 13.18
CA ARG A 114 -7.26 -0.19 12.25
C ARG A 114 -6.20 -1.22 11.86
N GLY A 115 -6.02 -1.45 10.56
CA GLY A 115 -5.09 -2.44 10.01
C GLY A 115 -5.68 -3.84 9.87
N THR A 116 -6.96 -4.08 10.22
CA THR A 116 -7.60 -5.39 10.00
C THR A 116 -7.66 -5.76 8.53
N VAL A 117 -7.84 -4.75 7.66
CA VAL A 117 -7.86 -4.85 6.20
C VAL A 117 -6.49 -4.51 5.64
N ASP A 118 -5.90 -3.40 6.07
CA ASP A 118 -4.69 -2.82 5.48
C ASP A 118 -3.57 -2.69 6.51
N MET A 119 -2.60 -3.69 6.56
CA MET A 119 -2.82 -5.03 6.02
C MET A 119 -2.39 -6.11 7.04
N LYS A 120 -2.63 -5.86 8.36
CA LYS A 120 -2.25 -6.79 9.44
C LYS A 120 -2.98 -8.13 9.35
N GLY A 121 -4.17 -8.18 8.71
CA GLY A 121 -4.86 -9.44 8.39
C GLY A 121 -4.02 -10.32 7.46
N GLY A 122 -3.46 -9.74 6.39
CA GLY A 122 -2.52 -10.42 5.50
C GLY A 122 -1.24 -10.84 6.22
N CYS A 123 -0.65 -9.96 7.04
CA CYS A 123 0.53 -10.26 7.85
C CYS A 123 0.29 -11.42 8.84
N ALA A 124 -0.89 -11.51 9.45
CA ALA A 124 -1.25 -12.60 10.35
C ALA A 124 -1.32 -13.94 9.62
N VAL A 125 -1.90 -13.97 8.42
CA VAL A 125 -1.91 -15.17 7.55
C VAL A 125 -0.47 -15.60 7.23
N MET A 126 0.39 -14.65 6.87
CA MET A 126 1.82 -14.92 6.59
C MET A 126 2.52 -15.53 7.81
N LEU A 127 2.33 -14.96 9.00
CA LEU A 127 2.93 -15.47 10.24
C LEU A 127 2.45 -16.87 10.60
N ALA A 128 1.14 -17.14 10.48
CA ALA A 128 0.57 -18.47 10.73
C ALA A 128 1.17 -19.52 9.78
N LEU A 129 1.35 -19.17 8.50
CA LEU A 129 1.94 -20.08 7.51
C LEU A 129 3.44 -20.26 7.75
N ALA A 130 4.18 -19.19 8.05
CA ALA A 130 5.60 -19.25 8.36
C ALA A 130 5.88 -20.17 9.56
N ALA A 131 4.99 -20.18 10.55
CA ALA A 131 5.13 -21.05 11.72
C ALA A 131 4.75 -22.52 11.45
N SER A 132 3.69 -22.73 10.66
CA SER A 132 3.10 -24.07 10.51
C SER A 132 3.64 -24.88 9.32
N ILE A 133 4.30 -24.25 8.35
CA ILE A 133 4.86 -24.92 7.16
C ILE A 133 6.40 -24.81 7.19
N ALA A 134 7.03 -25.78 7.87
CA ALA A 134 8.49 -25.82 7.95
C ALA A 134 9.18 -26.25 6.65
N GLU A 135 8.49 -27.04 5.83
CA GLU A 135 9.01 -27.62 4.58
C GLU A 135 8.06 -27.32 3.40
N PRO A 136 7.92 -26.06 2.99
CA PRO A 136 7.12 -25.73 1.80
C PRO A 136 7.71 -26.33 0.53
N VAL A 137 6.88 -26.51 -0.51
CA VAL A 137 7.28 -27.07 -1.80
C VAL A 137 8.20 -26.16 -2.61
N VAL A 138 8.20 -24.86 -2.31
CA VAL A 138 9.13 -23.83 -2.82
C VAL A 138 9.88 -23.21 -1.65
N ASP A 139 11.07 -22.66 -1.87
CA ASP A 139 11.68 -21.82 -0.83
C ASP A 139 10.91 -20.52 -0.67
N VAL A 140 10.68 -20.07 0.58
CA VAL A 140 9.90 -18.87 0.88
C VAL A 140 10.76 -17.82 1.55
N THR A 141 10.60 -16.57 1.13
CA THR A 141 11.04 -15.38 1.84
C THR A 141 9.80 -14.62 2.33
N TRP A 142 9.61 -14.57 3.64
CA TRP A 142 8.59 -13.77 4.29
C TRP A 142 9.17 -12.38 4.58
N VAL A 143 8.48 -11.32 4.16
CA VAL A 143 8.93 -9.93 4.37
C VAL A 143 7.83 -9.15 5.05
N PHE A 144 8.11 -8.66 6.25
CA PHE A 144 7.25 -7.76 7.02
C PHE A 144 7.94 -6.41 7.06
N TYR A 145 7.38 -5.37 6.47
CA TYR A 145 8.09 -4.11 6.27
C TYR A 145 7.32 -2.90 6.80
N ASP A 146 8.01 -1.80 6.94
CA ASP A 146 7.56 -0.54 7.52
C ASP A 146 7.35 0.52 6.45
N HIS A 147 6.64 1.63 6.80
CA HIS A 147 6.50 2.85 6.01
C HIS A 147 5.91 2.64 4.60
N GLU A 148 4.89 1.78 4.45
CA GLU A 148 4.15 1.68 3.19
C GLU A 148 3.25 2.89 2.98
N GLU A 149 2.58 3.33 4.05
CA GLU A 149 1.47 4.29 4.07
C GLU A 149 1.92 5.77 4.02
N VAL A 150 3.20 6.02 3.78
CA VAL A 150 3.79 7.36 3.75
C VAL A 150 4.64 7.58 2.50
N ASP A 151 5.54 8.56 2.52
CA ASP A 151 6.41 8.87 1.38
C ASP A 151 7.23 7.65 0.95
N SER A 152 7.20 7.35 -0.36
CA SER A 152 7.81 6.15 -0.92
C SER A 152 9.33 6.06 -0.72
N SER A 153 10.01 7.18 -0.42
CA SER A 153 11.43 7.19 -0.09
C SER A 153 11.74 6.54 1.26
N LEU A 154 10.76 6.49 2.17
CA LEU A 154 10.86 5.89 3.49
C LEU A 154 10.52 4.39 3.49
N ASN A 155 9.81 3.90 2.46
CA ASN A 155 9.28 2.55 2.36
C ASN A 155 10.33 1.47 2.66
N GLY A 156 10.02 0.60 3.61
CA GLY A 156 10.90 -0.45 4.12
C GLY A 156 11.25 -1.51 3.08
N LEU A 157 10.29 -1.93 2.24
CA LEU A 157 10.57 -2.89 1.16
C LEU A 157 11.54 -2.30 0.13
N GLY A 158 11.37 -1.01 -0.20
CA GLY A 158 12.31 -0.29 -1.05
C GLY A 158 13.70 -0.17 -0.42
N ARG A 159 13.79 -0.04 0.91
CA ARG A 159 15.06 -0.03 1.65
C ARG A 159 15.72 -1.42 1.59
N VAL A 160 14.98 -2.49 1.84
CA VAL A 160 15.46 -3.88 1.72
C VAL A 160 15.94 -4.15 0.29
N ALA A 161 15.23 -3.71 -0.75
CA ALA A 161 15.65 -3.88 -2.14
C ALA A 161 16.99 -3.19 -2.46
N ARG A 162 17.30 -2.07 -1.80
CA ARG A 162 18.60 -1.37 -1.97
C ARG A 162 19.74 -2.00 -1.16
N ASN A 163 19.46 -2.39 0.08
CA ASN A 163 20.46 -2.86 1.02
C ASN A 163 20.76 -4.35 0.87
N HIS A 164 19.73 -5.14 0.53
CA HIS A 164 19.74 -6.60 0.53
C HIS A 164 19.00 -7.18 -0.68
N PRO A 165 19.32 -6.79 -1.94
CA PRO A 165 18.60 -7.26 -3.13
C PRO A 165 18.57 -8.80 -3.25
N GLU A 166 19.58 -9.48 -2.73
CA GLU A 166 19.67 -10.95 -2.73
C GLU A 166 18.58 -11.61 -1.85
N LEU A 167 18.02 -10.89 -0.89
CA LEU A 167 16.94 -11.40 -0.05
C LEU A 167 15.60 -11.38 -0.78
N LEU A 168 15.43 -10.48 -1.73
CA LEU A 168 14.21 -10.37 -2.54
C LEU A 168 14.31 -11.14 -3.87
N ALA A 169 15.48 -11.71 -4.20
CA ALA A 169 15.64 -12.53 -5.40
C ALA A 169 14.69 -13.74 -5.32
N ALA A 170 13.73 -13.82 -6.25
CA ALA A 170 12.67 -14.81 -6.28
C ALA A 170 12.12 -14.96 -7.71
N ASP A 171 11.38 -16.04 -7.94
CA ASP A 171 10.70 -16.30 -9.21
C ASP A 171 9.30 -15.69 -9.25
N PHE A 172 8.69 -15.45 -8.08
CA PHE A 172 7.37 -14.89 -7.95
C PHE A 172 7.20 -14.19 -6.60
N ALA A 173 6.31 -13.18 -6.52
CA ALA A 173 5.99 -12.52 -5.27
C ALA A 173 4.47 -12.38 -5.06
N ILE A 174 4.06 -12.41 -3.80
CA ILE A 174 2.68 -12.17 -3.36
C ILE A 174 2.72 -11.09 -2.29
N LEU A 175 1.91 -10.04 -2.45
CA LEU A 175 1.65 -9.10 -1.38
C LEU A 175 0.31 -9.45 -0.72
N GLY A 176 0.32 -9.48 0.61
CA GLY A 176 -0.87 -9.80 1.42
C GLY A 176 -1.89 -8.66 1.51
N GLU A 177 -1.90 -7.75 0.52
CA GLU A 177 -2.80 -6.62 0.37
C GLU A 177 -4.27 -7.03 0.33
N PRO A 178 -5.20 -6.15 0.78
CA PRO A 178 -6.62 -6.46 0.75
C PRO A 178 -7.14 -6.64 -0.66
N THR A 179 -7.76 -7.80 -0.92
CA THR A 179 -8.35 -8.17 -2.20
C THR A 179 -9.67 -8.94 -2.04
N GLY A 180 -10.18 -9.05 -0.82
CA GLY A 180 -11.34 -9.91 -0.52
C GLY A 180 -11.07 -11.41 -0.65
N GLY A 181 -9.78 -11.82 -0.69
CA GLY A 181 -9.36 -13.20 -0.93
C GLY A 181 -9.43 -13.62 -2.40
N GLU A 182 -9.41 -12.67 -3.32
CA GLU A 182 -9.29 -12.89 -4.77
C GLU A 182 -7.89 -12.46 -5.21
N VAL A 183 -7.41 -12.94 -6.35
CA VAL A 183 -6.11 -12.51 -6.89
C VAL A 183 -6.29 -11.21 -7.67
N GLU A 184 -5.52 -10.19 -7.31
CA GLU A 184 -5.42 -8.97 -8.12
C GLU A 184 -4.04 -8.89 -8.77
N GLY A 185 -4.01 -8.95 -10.13
CA GLY A 185 -2.80 -8.88 -10.92
C GLY A 185 -2.32 -7.46 -11.12
N GLY A 186 -1.00 -7.25 -10.99
CA GLY A 186 -0.36 -5.96 -11.21
C GLY A 186 -0.94 -4.82 -10.40
N CYS A 187 -0.74 -3.58 -10.86
CA CYS A 187 -1.38 -2.38 -10.32
C CYS A 187 -1.25 -1.20 -11.29
N ASN A 188 -2.16 -0.21 -11.18
CA ASN A 188 -1.97 1.08 -11.89
C ASN A 188 -0.71 1.80 -11.38
N GLY A 189 -0.08 2.58 -12.27
CA GLY A 189 0.87 3.59 -11.89
C GLY A 189 0.20 4.83 -11.32
N THR A 190 0.97 5.67 -10.67
CA THR A 190 0.52 6.96 -10.12
C THR A 190 1.48 8.08 -10.51
N LEU A 191 0.93 9.25 -10.83
CA LEU A 191 1.69 10.48 -11.05
C LEU A 191 0.98 11.61 -10.34
N ARG A 192 1.73 12.43 -9.61
CA ARG A 192 1.26 13.68 -9.01
C ARG A 192 2.01 14.83 -9.65
N ALA A 193 1.28 15.88 -10.01
CA ALA A 193 1.90 17.08 -10.57
C ALA A 193 1.14 18.33 -10.12
N ASP A 194 1.88 19.44 -10.05
CA ASP A 194 1.34 20.77 -9.85
C ASP A 194 1.23 21.49 -11.19
N VAL A 195 0.03 21.94 -11.52
CA VAL A 195 -0.26 22.78 -12.68
C VAL A 195 -0.41 24.22 -12.18
N ARG A 196 0.52 25.08 -12.57
CA ARG A 196 0.67 26.43 -12.04
C ARG A 196 0.23 27.49 -13.04
N THR A 197 -0.45 28.52 -12.54
CA THR A 197 -0.77 29.74 -13.27
C THR A 197 -0.13 30.95 -12.62
N ARG A 198 0.28 31.89 -13.45
CA ARG A 198 0.87 33.16 -13.03
C ARG A 198 -0.04 34.31 -13.41
N GLY A 199 0.02 35.37 -12.61
CA GLY A 199 -0.69 36.60 -12.86
C GLY A 199 0.10 37.82 -12.41
N ARG A 200 -0.61 38.90 -12.12
CA ARG A 200 -0.03 40.14 -11.61
C ARG A 200 -0.81 40.62 -10.38
N ARG A 201 -0.09 40.75 -9.28
CA ARG A 201 -0.65 41.22 -8.02
C ARG A 201 -1.13 42.67 -8.11
N ALA A 202 -2.32 42.94 -7.56
CA ALA A 202 -2.88 44.28 -7.46
C ALA A 202 -3.90 44.37 -6.30
N HIS A 203 -4.27 45.59 -5.91
CA HIS A 203 -5.36 45.81 -4.98
C HIS A 203 -6.71 45.44 -5.64
N SER A 204 -7.56 44.64 -5.00
CA SER A 204 -8.83 44.17 -5.57
C SER A 204 -9.78 45.31 -6.00
N ALA A 205 -9.74 46.45 -5.28
CA ALA A 205 -10.49 47.64 -5.67
C ALA A 205 -10.01 48.31 -7.01
N ARG A 206 -8.90 47.87 -7.56
CA ARG A 206 -8.31 48.33 -8.84
C ARG A 206 -8.00 47.11 -9.71
N SER A 207 -8.99 46.26 -9.93
CA SER A 207 -8.85 44.99 -10.64
C SER A 207 -8.20 45.08 -12.02
N TRP A 208 -8.39 46.19 -12.72
CA TRP A 208 -7.77 46.44 -14.03
C TRP A 208 -6.24 46.60 -13.99
N MET A 209 -5.64 46.69 -12.81
CA MET A 209 -4.19 46.80 -12.63
C MET A 209 -3.50 45.43 -12.42
N GLY A 210 -4.29 44.36 -12.20
CA GLY A 210 -3.80 43.02 -11.93
C GLY A 210 -4.26 42.00 -12.97
N ASP A 211 -3.64 40.83 -12.92
CA ASP A 211 -4.06 39.63 -13.65
C ASP A 211 -4.28 38.50 -12.60
N ASN A 212 -5.50 37.97 -12.53
CA ASN A 212 -5.86 37.04 -11.48
C ASN A 212 -5.44 35.60 -11.86
N ALA A 213 -4.44 35.09 -11.17
CA ALA A 213 -3.94 33.73 -11.39
C ALA A 213 -5.00 32.64 -11.10
N ILE A 214 -5.89 32.85 -10.11
CA ILE A 214 -6.98 31.91 -9.84
C ILE A 214 -7.94 31.85 -11.03
N HIS A 215 -8.30 32.96 -11.63
CA HIS A 215 -9.15 32.95 -12.82
C HIS A 215 -8.48 32.25 -14.01
N SER A 216 -7.16 32.31 -14.10
CA SER A 216 -6.36 31.64 -15.13
C SER A 216 -6.33 30.11 -14.95
N LEU A 217 -6.79 29.54 -13.83
CA LEU A 217 -6.98 28.10 -13.64
C LEU A 217 -8.24 27.57 -14.35
N ALA A 218 -9.16 28.41 -14.79
CA ALA A 218 -10.41 27.94 -15.41
C ALA A 218 -10.19 26.96 -16.57
N PRO A 219 -9.26 27.17 -17.53
CA PRO A 219 -8.97 26.18 -18.57
C PRO A 219 -8.41 24.85 -18.02
N VAL A 220 -7.59 24.89 -16.97
CA VAL A 220 -7.05 23.68 -16.31
C VAL A 220 -8.19 22.84 -15.74
N LEU A 221 -9.10 23.49 -14.99
CA LEU A 221 -10.28 22.82 -14.41
C LEU A 221 -11.23 22.32 -15.50
N ALA A 222 -11.35 23.03 -16.62
CA ALA A 222 -12.16 22.59 -17.78
C ALA A 222 -11.59 21.30 -18.41
N VAL A 223 -10.26 21.17 -18.55
CA VAL A 223 -9.60 19.94 -19.02
C VAL A 223 -9.93 18.78 -18.07
N LEU A 224 -9.77 18.99 -16.76
CA LEU A 224 -10.08 17.97 -15.76
C LEU A 224 -11.55 17.55 -15.77
N ALA A 225 -12.48 18.51 -15.85
CA ALA A 225 -13.93 18.24 -15.91
C ALA A 225 -14.34 17.51 -17.20
N ALA A 226 -13.62 17.73 -18.29
CA ALA A 226 -13.86 17.10 -19.58
C ALA A 226 -13.16 15.74 -19.73
N TYR A 227 -12.18 15.43 -18.89
CA TYR A 227 -11.41 14.17 -18.96
C TYR A 227 -12.34 12.95 -18.91
N ARG A 228 -12.04 11.98 -19.76
CA ARG A 228 -12.76 10.69 -19.79
C ARG A 228 -11.73 9.59 -19.55
N PRO A 229 -11.87 8.84 -18.44
CA PRO A 229 -10.98 7.72 -18.13
C PRO A 229 -10.97 6.69 -19.26
N GLU A 230 -9.79 6.27 -19.67
CA GLU A 230 -9.62 5.14 -20.59
C GLU A 230 -9.65 3.82 -19.82
N SER A 231 -10.13 2.76 -20.47
CA SER A 231 -10.03 1.38 -20.00
C SER A 231 -9.07 0.66 -20.94
N ILE A 232 -7.94 0.21 -20.42
CA ILE A 232 -6.85 -0.35 -21.21
C ILE A 232 -6.65 -1.80 -20.81
N GLU A 233 -6.74 -2.71 -21.78
CA GLU A 233 -6.43 -4.11 -21.56
C GLU A 233 -4.92 -4.32 -21.54
N VAL A 234 -4.44 -4.99 -20.50
CA VAL A 234 -3.03 -5.35 -20.32
C VAL A 234 -2.98 -6.78 -19.84
N ASP A 235 -2.40 -7.68 -20.66
CA ASP A 235 -2.23 -9.10 -20.35
C ASP A 235 -3.52 -9.77 -19.82
N GLY A 236 -4.64 -9.50 -20.51
CA GLY A 236 -5.95 -10.08 -20.21
C GLY A 236 -6.75 -9.39 -19.09
N LEU A 237 -6.20 -8.40 -18.40
CA LEU A 237 -6.90 -7.60 -17.39
C LEU A 237 -7.18 -6.18 -17.88
N VAL A 238 -8.34 -5.63 -17.51
CA VAL A 238 -8.76 -4.29 -17.94
C VAL A 238 -8.51 -3.28 -16.84
N TYR A 239 -7.50 -2.43 -17.01
CA TYR A 239 -7.16 -1.34 -16.10
C TYR A 239 -7.88 -0.06 -16.49
N ARG A 240 -8.44 0.62 -15.50
CA ARG A 240 -9.11 1.90 -15.69
C ARG A 240 -8.21 3.02 -15.22
N GLU A 241 -7.92 3.97 -16.12
CA GLU A 241 -7.16 5.18 -15.79
C GLU A 241 -8.03 6.21 -15.06
N GLY A 242 -7.41 7.20 -14.46
CA GLY A 242 -8.12 8.29 -13.79
C GLY A 242 -7.24 9.52 -13.63
N LEU A 243 -7.80 10.71 -13.88
CA LEU A 243 -7.13 11.99 -13.69
C LEU A 243 -8.04 12.91 -12.89
N ASN A 244 -7.55 13.38 -11.73
CA ASN A 244 -8.33 14.22 -10.83
C ASN A 244 -7.50 15.36 -10.26
N ALA A 245 -8.14 16.52 -9.99
CA ALA A 245 -7.59 17.49 -9.06
C ALA A 245 -7.72 16.94 -7.62
N VAL A 246 -6.62 16.92 -6.88
CA VAL A 246 -6.57 16.48 -5.49
C VAL A 246 -6.22 17.63 -4.53
N GLY A 247 -5.86 18.78 -5.08
CA GLY A 247 -5.61 20.00 -4.31
C GLY A 247 -5.70 21.23 -5.18
N ILE A 248 -6.05 22.36 -4.56
CA ILE A 248 -6.02 23.68 -5.19
C ILE A 248 -5.61 24.73 -4.16
N SER A 249 -4.72 25.64 -4.55
CA SER A 249 -4.28 26.73 -3.71
C SER A 249 -4.10 28.02 -4.49
N GLY A 250 -4.26 29.17 -3.80
CA GLY A 250 -4.06 30.49 -4.40
C GLY A 250 -4.59 31.60 -3.51
N GLY A 251 -4.04 32.81 -3.68
CA GLY A 251 -4.41 33.96 -2.89
C GLY A 251 -3.60 34.13 -1.59
N VAL A 252 -3.37 35.38 -1.19
CA VAL A 252 -2.58 35.75 0.00
C VAL A 252 -3.35 36.62 0.98
N ALA A 253 -4.36 37.39 0.53
CA ALA A 253 -5.22 38.24 1.35
C ALA A 253 -6.52 38.59 0.59
N GLY A 254 -7.60 38.85 1.32
CA GLY A 254 -8.94 39.06 0.76
C GLY A 254 -9.10 40.32 -0.12
N ASN A 255 -8.16 41.25 -0.08
CA ASN A 255 -8.16 42.48 -0.87
C ASN A 255 -7.00 42.54 -1.90
N VAL A 256 -6.35 41.40 -2.19
CA VAL A 256 -5.23 41.27 -3.14
C VAL A 256 -5.63 40.33 -4.26
N ILE A 257 -5.46 40.77 -5.52
CA ILE A 257 -5.55 39.91 -6.71
C ILE A 257 -4.36 38.96 -6.66
N PRO A 258 -4.57 37.63 -6.68
CA PRO A 258 -3.48 36.65 -6.61
C PRO A 258 -2.65 36.66 -7.89
N ASP A 259 -1.35 36.61 -7.74
CA ASP A 259 -0.36 36.49 -8.80
C ASP A 259 0.15 35.07 -9.05
N GLU A 260 -0.29 34.13 -8.21
CA GLU A 260 -0.01 32.70 -8.36
C GLU A 260 -1.20 31.86 -7.90
N ALA A 261 -1.47 30.76 -8.60
CA ALA A 261 -2.38 29.71 -8.16
C ALA A 261 -1.91 28.36 -8.72
N VAL A 262 -2.22 27.30 -7.99
CA VAL A 262 -1.77 25.93 -8.28
C VAL A 262 -2.94 24.98 -8.16
N VAL A 263 -3.07 24.05 -9.11
CA VAL A 263 -3.90 22.84 -9.00
C VAL A 263 -2.96 21.64 -8.91
N THR A 264 -3.04 20.89 -7.82
CA THR A 264 -2.38 19.58 -7.70
C THR A 264 -3.27 18.53 -8.32
N ILE A 265 -2.75 17.80 -9.30
CA ILE A 265 -3.43 16.70 -9.98
C ILE A 265 -2.83 15.35 -9.57
N ASN A 266 -3.67 14.30 -9.60
CA ASN A 266 -3.23 12.91 -9.54
C ASN A 266 -3.73 12.18 -10.80
N TYR A 267 -2.80 11.54 -11.51
CA TYR A 267 -3.06 10.68 -12.66
C TYR A 267 -2.76 9.24 -12.29
N ARG A 268 -3.77 8.38 -12.40
CA ARG A 268 -3.67 6.92 -12.29
C ARG A 268 -3.64 6.36 -13.70
N PHE A 269 -2.57 5.67 -14.07
CA PHE A 269 -2.35 5.20 -15.43
C PHE A 269 -2.15 3.67 -15.48
N ALA A 270 -2.56 3.07 -16.61
CA ALA A 270 -2.46 1.63 -16.80
C ALA A 270 -0.99 1.17 -16.82
N PRO A 271 -0.69 -0.07 -16.36
CA PRO A 271 0.68 -0.58 -16.25
C PRO A 271 1.37 -0.85 -17.61
N SER A 272 0.69 -0.61 -18.72
CA SER A 272 1.30 -0.59 -20.06
C SER A 272 2.08 0.69 -20.35
N ARG A 273 1.90 1.75 -19.53
CA ARG A 273 2.65 3.01 -19.62
C ARG A 273 3.77 3.01 -18.60
N ASP A 274 4.95 3.48 -19.01
CA ASP A 274 6.02 3.83 -18.07
C ASP A 274 5.84 5.27 -17.53
N ALA A 275 6.70 5.64 -16.59
CA ALA A 275 6.65 6.96 -15.95
C ALA A 275 6.82 8.11 -16.97
N ALA A 276 7.70 7.95 -17.95
CA ALA A 276 7.95 9.00 -18.96
C ALA A 276 6.75 9.17 -19.89
N GLN A 277 6.09 8.08 -20.26
CA GLN A 277 4.87 8.12 -21.07
C GLN A 277 3.71 8.75 -20.30
N ALA A 278 3.56 8.44 -18.99
CA ALA A 278 2.55 9.06 -18.14
C ALA A 278 2.79 10.58 -17.99
N GLU A 279 4.04 10.99 -17.79
CA GLU A 279 4.42 12.40 -17.75
C GLU A 279 4.12 13.11 -19.07
N ALA A 280 4.40 12.47 -20.22
CA ALA A 280 4.10 13.04 -21.53
C ALA A 280 2.59 13.28 -21.72
N VAL A 281 1.73 12.37 -21.30
CA VAL A 281 0.27 12.52 -21.32
C VAL A 281 -0.16 13.75 -20.52
N VAL A 282 0.35 13.90 -19.27
CA VAL A 282 0.02 15.05 -18.42
C VAL A 282 0.48 16.36 -19.03
N ARG A 283 1.71 16.40 -19.56
CA ARG A 283 2.25 17.62 -20.22
C ARG A 283 1.49 18.00 -21.50
N GLU A 284 0.99 17.02 -22.23
CA GLU A 284 0.15 17.24 -23.41
C GLU A 284 -1.22 17.81 -23.03
N LEU A 285 -1.89 17.19 -22.02
CA LEU A 285 -3.20 17.64 -21.54
C LEU A 285 -3.17 19.09 -21.02
N PHE A 286 -2.08 19.49 -20.39
CA PHE A 286 -1.89 20.83 -19.82
C PHE A 286 -0.86 21.65 -20.61
N ALA A 287 -0.80 21.44 -21.95
CA ALA A 287 0.09 22.22 -22.81
C ALA A 287 -0.19 23.73 -22.71
N GLY A 288 0.87 24.51 -22.54
CA GLY A 288 0.78 25.96 -22.32
C GLY A 288 0.73 26.40 -20.86
N PHE A 289 0.67 25.44 -19.91
CA PHE A 289 0.80 25.71 -18.48
C PHE A 289 2.17 25.25 -17.95
N GLU A 290 2.60 25.82 -16.83
CA GLU A 290 3.75 25.35 -16.07
C GLU A 290 3.32 24.06 -15.32
N VAL A 291 3.93 22.92 -15.68
CA VAL A 291 3.65 21.61 -15.05
C VAL A 291 4.90 21.11 -14.36
N GLU A 292 4.82 20.94 -13.06
CA GLU A 292 5.87 20.37 -12.22
C GLU A 292 5.42 18.99 -11.72
N VAL A 293 6.09 17.92 -12.14
CA VAL A 293 5.86 16.56 -11.62
C VAL A 293 6.50 16.48 -10.25
N THR A 294 5.69 16.21 -9.23
CA THR A 294 6.14 16.14 -7.83
C THR A 294 6.36 14.71 -7.35
N ASP A 295 5.69 13.73 -7.99
CA ASP A 295 5.83 12.32 -7.67
C ASP A 295 5.41 11.47 -8.87
N VAL A 296 6.10 10.35 -9.12
CA VAL A 296 5.72 9.37 -10.14
C VAL A 296 6.21 7.97 -9.78
N ALA A 297 5.30 7.00 -9.85
CA ALA A 297 5.63 5.58 -9.72
C ALA A 297 4.95 4.79 -10.83
N ALA A 298 5.74 3.99 -11.56
CA ALA A 298 5.20 3.09 -12.56
C ALA A 298 4.31 2.02 -11.91
N GLY A 299 3.33 1.54 -12.65
CA GLY A 299 2.54 0.37 -12.27
C GLY A 299 3.26 -0.94 -12.51
N ALA A 300 2.59 -2.03 -12.20
CA ALA A 300 3.06 -3.39 -12.49
C ALA A 300 2.12 -4.09 -13.46
N ARG A 301 2.66 -4.78 -14.47
CA ARG A 301 1.88 -5.67 -15.33
C ARG A 301 1.38 -6.87 -14.51
N PRO A 302 0.27 -7.53 -14.92
CA PRO A 302 -0.33 -8.64 -14.16
C PRO A 302 0.63 -9.79 -13.79
N GLY A 303 1.56 -10.15 -14.68
CA GLY A 303 2.52 -11.23 -14.43
C GLY A 303 1.90 -12.62 -14.31
N LEU A 304 0.66 -12.81 -14.80
CA LEU A 304 -0.12 -14.04 -14.62
C LEU A 304 0.26 -15.16 -15.63
N ASP A 305 1.06 -14.84 -16.63
CA ASP A 305 1.54 -15.83 -17.61
C ASP A 305 2.68 -16.71 -17.06
N ASP A 306 3.26 -16.32 -15.92
CA ASP A 306 4.31 -17.09 -15.26
C ASP A 306 3.75 -18.42 -14.73
N PRO A 307 4.45 -19.56 -14.93
CA PRO A 307 3.97 -20.87 -14.46
C PRO A 307 3.72 -20.96 -12.97
N ILE A 308 4.50 -20.21 -12.14
CA ILE A 308 4.31 -20.19 -10.68
C ILE A 308 3.04 -19.42 -10.34
N ALA A 309 2.79 -18.28 -11.01
CA ALA A 309 1.55 -17.53 -10.88
C ALA A 309 0.33 -18.37 -11.26
N GLN A 310 0.42 -19.13 -12.35
CA GLN A 310 -0.66 -20.03 -12.78
C GLN A 310 -0.91 -21.15 -11.77
N ALA A 311 0.15 -21.76 -11.21
CA ALA A 311 0.03 -22.77 -10.15
C ALA A 311 -0.60 -22.16 -8.87
N PHE A 312 -0.24 -20.93 -8.53
CA PHE A 312 -0.86 -20.20 -7.43
C PHE A 312 -2.34 -19.95 -7.68
N MET A 313 -2.70 -19.42 -8.87
CA MET A 313 -4.09 -19.20 -9.28
C MET A 313 -4.93 -20.48 -9.21
N ALA A 314 -4.37 -21.60 -9.67
CA ALA A 314 -5.05 -22.89 -9.61
C ALA A 314 -5.30 -23.37 -8.18
N ALA A 315 -4.42 -23.05 -7.25
CA ALA A 315 -4.54 -23.45 -5.84
C ALA A 315 -5.56 -22.60 -5.05
N VAL A 316 -5.57 -21.26 -5.29
CA VAL A 316 -6.48 -20.35 -4.58
C VAL A 316 -7.85 -20.25 -5.25
N GLY A 317 -7.93 -20.56 -6.54
CA GLY A 317 -9.16 -20.52 -7.36
C GLY A 317 -9.58 -19.10 -7.73
N GLY A 318 -10.66 -19.00 -8.50
CA GLY A 318 -11.23 -17.75 -8.96
C GLY A 318 -10.53 -17.16 -10.19
N ASP A 319 -11.05 -16.04 -10.68
CA ASP A 319 -10.50 -15.27 -11.78
C ASP A 319 -9.71 -14.08 -11.24
N ALA A 320 -8.58 -13.78 -11.88
CA ALA A 320 -7.80 -12.60 -11.49
C ALA A 320 -8.49 -11.30 -11.89
N LYS A 321 -8.34 -10.28 -11.06
CA LYS A 321 -8.85 -8.92 -11.28
C LYS A 321 -7.71 -7.92 -11.40
N PRO A 322 -7.92 -6.75 -12.03
CA PRO A 322 -6.92 -5.69 -12.04
C PRO A 322 -6.89 -4.96 -10.68
N LYS A 323 -5.70 -4.65 -10.16
CA LYS A 323 -5.55 -3.73 -9.03
C LYS A 323 -5.55 -2.29 -9.53
N TYR A 324 -6.50 -1.46 -9.08
CA TYR A 324 -6.57 -0.05 -9.47
C TYR A 324 -5.71 0.87 -8.60
N GLY A 325 -5.49 0.51 -7.34
CA GLY A 325 -4.53 1.18 -6.46
C GLY A 325 -3.09 0.85 -6.87
N TRP A 326 -2.15 1.75 -6.59
CA TRP A 326 -0.73 1.41 -6.64
C TRP A 326 -0.39 0.60 -5.39
N THR A 327 0.42 -0.43 -5.53
CA THR A 327 0.95 -1.23 -4.42
C THR A 327 2.39 -1.62 -4.70
N ASP A 328 3.07 -2.14 -3.70
CA ASP A 328 4.48 -2.55 -3.78
C ASP A 328 4.75 -3.74 -4.72
N VAL A 329 3.72 -4.34 -5.37
CA VAL A 329 3.95 -5.23 -6.53
C VAL A 329 4.74 -4.53 -7.63
N ALA A 330 4.64 -3.20 -7.73
CA ALA A 330 5.41 -2.40 -8.67
C ALA A 330 6.91 -2.44 -8.37
N ARG A 331 7.33 -2.58 -7.11
CA ARG A 331 8.75 -2.74 -6.74
C ARG A 331 9.29 -4.10 -7.18
N PHE A 332 8.50 -5.16 -7.03
CA PHE A 332 8.88 -6.48 -7.55
C PHE A 332 8.96 -6.48 -9.07
N ALA A 333 8.00 -5.85 -9.74
CA ALA A 333 8.03 -5.67 -11.20
C ALA A 333 9.30 -4.92 -11.66
N ALA A 334 9.74 -3.89 -10.92
CA ALA A 334 10.98 -3.17 -11.20
C ALA A 334 12.24 -4.04 -11.01
N LEU A 335 12.17 -5.09 -10.18
CA LEU A 335 13.21 -6.11 -10.02
C LEU A 335 13.10 -7.24 -11.06
N GLY A 336 12.11 -7.19 -11.97
CA GLY A 336 11.84 -8.23 -12.96
C GLY A 336 11.15 -9.47 -12.38
N ILE A 337 10.52 -9.35 -11.22
CA ILE A 337 9.83 -10.43 -10.52
C ILE A 337 8.33 -10.25 -10.73
N PRO A 338 7.60 -11.21 -11.35
CA PRO A 338 6.14 -11.16 -11.44
C PRO A 338 5.53 -11.21 -10.04
N ALA A 339 4.49 -10.36 -9.82
CA ALA A 339 3.90 -10.21 -8.51
C ALA A 339 2.39 -9.96 -8.58
N VAL A 340 1.67 -10.47 -7.57
CA VAL A 340 0.23 -10.29 -7.40
C VAL A 340 -0.10 -9.82 -6.00
N ASN A 341 -1.30 -9.25 -5.83
CA ASN A 341 -1.88 -8.97 -4.52
C ASN A 341 -2.87 -10.10 -4.18
N TYR A 342 -2.81 -10.59 -2.94
CA TYR A 342 -3.75 -11.60 -2.44
C TYR A 342 -3.80 -11.58 -0.91
N GLY A 343 -4.92 -11.11 -0.36
CA GLY A 343 -5.12 -11.06 1.08
C GLY A 343 -6.58 -10.82 1.47
N PRO A 344 -6.90 -10.91 2.76
CA PRO A 344 -8.24 -10.73 3.28
C PRO A 344 -8.63 -9.25 3.34
N GLY A 345 -9.90 -8.96 3.31
CA GLY A 345 -10.46 -7.62 3.46
C GLY A 345 -10.89 -6.97 2.15
N ASP A 346 -11.96 -6.19 2.23
CA ASP A 346 -12.42 -5.35 1.12
C ASP A 346 -11.53 -4.11 1.03
N PRO A 347 -10.79 -3.89 -0.08
CA PRO A 347 -9.91 -2.73 -0.25
C PRO A 347 -10.64 -1.38 -0.14
N LEU A 348 -11.96 -1.34 -0.27
CA LEU A 348 -12.76 -0.12 -0.08
C LEU A 348 -12.89 0.29 1.39
N LEU A 349 -12.55 -0.60 2.33
CA LEU A 349 -12.53 -0.32 3.76
C LEU A 349 -11.14 0.06 4.28
N ALA A 350 -10.11 -0.02 3.44
CA ALA A 350 -8.78 0.50 3.77
C ALA A 350 -8.87 1.99 4.14
N HIS A 351 -8.17 2.39 5.21
CA HIS A 351 -8.15 3.75 5.77
C HIS A 351 -9.49 4.27 6.34
N ALA A 352 -10.57 3.50 6.25
CA ALA A 352 -11.87 3.90 6.81
C ALA A 352 -11.87 3.85 8.34
N ASP A 353 -12.67 4.71 8.99
CA ASP A 353 -12.82 4.68 10.45
C ASP A 353 -13.52 3.40 10.94
N ASP A 354 -14.35 2.82 10.08
CA ASP A 354 -15.08 1.57 10.31
C ASP A 354 -14.42 0.36 9.63
N GLU A 355 -13.11 0.39 9.53
CA GLU A 355 -12.28 -0.68 8.96
C GLU A 355 -12.55 -2.01 9.66
N ARG A 356 -12.80 -3.04 8.86
CA ARG A 356 -13.17 -4.36 9.34
C ARG A 356 -12.97 -5.44 8.27
N VAL A 357 -12.71 -6.67 8.72
CA VAL A 357 -12.52 -7.82 7.85
C VAL A 357 -13.43 -8.98 8.27
N PRO A 358 -14.15 -9.65 7.36
CA PRO A 358 -14.83 -10.90 7.64
C PRO A 358 -13.82 -11.99 8.00
N VAL A 359 -14.07 -12.71 9.10
CA VAL A 359 -13.18 -13.76 9.61
C VAL A 359 -12.95 -14.85 8.58
N ASP A 360 -13.98 -15.24 7.85
CA ASP A 360 -13.91 -16.26 6.79
C ASP A 360 -12.93 -15.90 5.66
N GLN A 361 -12.70 -14.60 5.41
CA GLN A 361 -11.72 -14.17 4.41
C GLN A 361 -10.28 -14.41 4.90
N ILE A 362 -9.99 -14.17 6.18
CA ILE A 362 -8.68 -14.49 6.78
C ILE A 362 -8.43 -15.99 6.65
N GLU A 363 -9.42 -16.82 7.03
CA GLU A 363 -9.32 -18.28 6.98
C GLU A 363 -9.17 -18.81 5.55
N ARG A 364 -9.91 -18.26 4.59
CA ARG A 364 -9.80 -18.64 3.17
C ARG A 364 -8.44 -18.29 2.59
N CYS A 365 -7.91 -17.11 2.90
CA CYS A 365 -6.57 -16.70 2.43
C CYS A 365 -5.49 -17.62 3.02
N GLU A 366 -5.57 -17.96 4.31
CA GLU A 366 -4.66 -18.92 4.93
C GLU A 366 -4.76 -20.29 4.24
N GLN A 367 -5.97 -20.81 4.03
CA GLN A 367 -6.19 -22.12 3.40
C GLN A 367 -5.67 -22.17 1.96
N GLY A 368 -5.92 -21.11 1.17
CA GLY A 368 -5.45 -21.02 -0.21
C GLY A 368 -3.92 -21.03 -0.33
N LEU A 369 -3.26 -20.15 0.44
CA LEU A 369 -1.80 -20.10 0.48
C LEU A 369 -1.20 -21.40 1.04
N ARG A 370 -1.81 -21.99 2.07
CA ARG A 370 -1.40 -23.27 2.65
C ARG A 370 -1.49 -24.40 1.62
N ALA A 371 -2.60 -24.49 0.90
CA ALA A 371 -2.78 -25.50 -0.15
C ALA A 371 -1.68 -25.38 -1.21
N TRP A 372 -1.38 -24.14 -1.67
CA TRP A 372 -0.33 -23.90 -2.64
C TRP A 372 1.07 -24.24 -2.13
N LEU A 373 1.43 -23.79 -0.92
CA LEU A 373 2.75 -24.03 -0.34
C LEU A 373 2.99 -25.51 0.07
N SER A 374 1.92 -26.32 0.17
CA SER A 374 1.98 -27.72 0.57
C SER A 374 1.61 -28.70 -0.57
N ALA A 375 1.27 -28.21 -1.77
CA ALA A 375 0.92 -29.03 -2.90
C ALA A 375 2.16 -29.81 -3.41
N SER A 376 2.12 -31.15 -3.35
CA SER A 376 3.19 -32.05 -3.82
C SER A 376 2.96 -32.52 -5.25
#